data_ca57344f9a3598c3997bed71a462a5a2
#
_entry.id   ca57344f9a3598c3997bed71a462a5a2
#
_cell.length_a   1.000
_cell.length_b   1.000
_cell.length_c   1.000
_cell.angle_alpha   90.00
_cell.angle_beta   90.00
_cell.angle_gamma   90.00
#
_symmetry.space_group_name_H-M   'P 1'
#
loop_
_entity.id
_entity.type
_entity.pdbx_description
1 polymer ?
#
loop_
_entity_poly.entity_id
_entity_poly.type
_entity_poly.pdbx_seq_one_letter_code
_entity_poly.pdbx_strand_id
1 'polypeptide(L)'
;MLIIGIDPGISGSICFFEDGKILEVIEMPVMTEGKKNKKQVNGSQIYNEFLKRINKKDDEIRVVIEQVSAMPGQGVTSMFNFGQSYGILKGICSAMQLPIFFVRPAKWKKYFNLINSQKDAS
;
A
#
# COMPACT_ATOMS: atom_id res chain seq x y z
N MET A 1 1.81 12.42 -13.71
CA MET A 1 2.46 11.72 -12.58
C MET A 1 1.48 10.77 -11.92
N LEU A 2 1.85 9.53 -11.79
CA LEU A 2 1.05 8.52 -11.09
C LEU A 2 1.57 8.39 -9.65
N ILE A 3 0.67 8.52 -8.70
CA ILE A 3 1.00 8.30 -7.29
C ILE A 3 0.26 7.06 -6.81
N ILE A 4 1.00 6.14 -6.23
CA ILE A 4 0.44 4.94 -5.62
C ILE A 4 0.55 5.11 -4.12
N GLY A 5 -0.59 5.30 -3.46
CA GLY A 5 -0.67 5.45 -2.02
C GLY A 5 -1.01 4.12 -1.37
N ILE A 6 -0.23 3.70 -0.38
CA ILE A 6 -0.41 2.41 0.26
C ILE A 6 -0.63 2.57 1.75
N ASP A 7 -1.77 2.10 2.22
CA ASP A 7 -2.03 1.86 3.62
C ASP A 7 -1.63 0.41 3.89
N PRO A 8 -0.48 0.18 4.54
CA PRO A 8 0.06 -1.17 4.67
C PRO A 8 -0.74 -2.03 5.65
N GLY A 9 -0.59 -3.34 5.54
CA GLY A 9 -1.26 -4.30 6.38
C GLY A 9 -2.36 -5.05 5.65
N ILE A 10 -2.81 -6.16 6.24
CA ILE A 10 -3.81 -7.03 5.60
C ILE A 10 -5.19 -6.38 5.47
N SER A 11 -5.47 -5.38 6.29
CA SER A 11 -6.74 -4.63 6.23
C SER A 11 -6.58 -3.28 5.55
N GLY A 12 -5.46 -3.06 4.89
CA GLY A 12 -5.16 -1.80 4.24
C GLY A 12 -5.75 -1.69 2.84
N SER A 13 -5.23 -0.73 2.11
CA SER A 13 -5.70 -0.44 0.75
C SER A 13 -4.59 0.17 -0.09
N ILE A 14 -4.79 0.15 -1.40
CA ILE A 14 -3.88 0.77 -2.36
C ILE A 14 -4.70 1.74 -3.20
N CYS A 15 -4.25 2.98 -3.28
CA CYS A 15 -4.91 4.03 -4.02
C CYS A 15 -4.04 4.46 -5.21
N PHE A 16 -4.63 4.51 -6.38
CA PHE A 16 -3.97 4.98 -7.60
C PHE A 16 -4.50 6.37 -7.93
N PHE A 17 -3.59 7.32 -8.03
CA PHE A 17 -3.91 8.73 -8.13
C PHE A 17 -3.09 9.35 -9.25
N GLU A 18 -3.74 10.07 -10.16
CA GLU A 18 -3.04 10.67 -11.30
C GLU A 18 -3.56 12.06 -11.58
N ASP A 19 -2.65 13.00 -11.68
CA ASP A 19 -2.93 14.40 -12.03
C ASP A 19 -4.06 15.02 -11.20
N GLY A 20 -4.02 14.77 -9.89
CA GLY A 20 -4.99 15.33 -8.97
C GLY A 20 -6.31 14.57 -8.91
N LYS A 21 -6.42 13.41 -9.57
CA LYS A 21 -7.66 12.62 -9.60
C LYS A 21 -7.41 11.19 -9.14
N ILE A 22 -8.36 10.67 -8.38
CA ILE A 22 -8.34 9.26 -7.98
C ILE A 22 -8.75 8.42 -9.16
N LEU A 23 -7.87 7.52 -9.61
CA LEU A 23 -8.20 6.56 -10.63
C LEU A 23 -8.96 5.38 -10.04
N GLU A 24 -8.44 4.83 -8.93
CA GLU A 24 -9.01 3.64 -8.33
C GLU A 24 -8.45 3.42 -6.93
N VAL A 25 -9.27 2.85 -6.07
CA VAL A 25 -8.85 2.37 -4.75
C VAL A 25 -9.20 0.90 -4.67
N ILE A 26 -8.22 0.07 -4.33
CA ILE A 26 -8.44 -1.37 -4.16
C ILE A 26 -8.12 -1.78 -2.72
N GLU A 27 -8.79 -2.82 -2.25
CA GLU A 27 -8.43 -3.44 -0.99
C GLU A 27 -7.08 -4.13 -1.13
N MET A 28 -6.33 -4.19 -0.03
CA MET A 28 -5.06 -4.89 -0.03
C MET A 28 -5.26 -6.35 -0.44
N PRO A 29 -4.62 -6.81 -1.52
CA PRO A 29 -4.69 -8.23 -1.87
C PRO A 29 -4.05 -9.09 -0.79
N VAL A 30 -4.78 -10.08 -0.32
CA VAL A 30 -4.33 -10.97 0.75
C VAL A 30 -4.45 -12.43 0.33
N MET A 31 -3.68 -13.27 0.99
CA MET A 31 -3.71 -14.71 0.78
C MET A 31 -3.59 -15.41 2.14
N THR A 32 -3.98 -16.65 2.19
CA THR A 32 -3.72 -17.48 3.35
C THR A 32 -2.31 -18.04 3.26
N GLU A 33 -1.61 -18.02 4.38
CA GLU A 33 -0.24 -18.53 4.46
C GLU A 33 -0.09 -19.35 5.72
N GLY A 34 0.47 -20.54 5.56
CA GLY A 34 0.73 -21.43 6.68
C GLY A 34 -0.50 -22.09 7.26
N LYS A 35 -0.37 -22.55 8.50
CA LYS A 35 -1.43 -23.25 9.22
C LYS A 35 -2.36 -22.25 9.88
N LYS A 36 -3.62 -22.64 10.11
CA LYS A 36 -4.63 -21.85 10.84
C LYS A 36 -5.12 -20.60 10.13
N ASN A 37 -5.18 -20.61 8.80
CA ASN A 37 -5.75 -19.50 8.02
C ASN A 37 -5.12 -18.13 8.31
N LYS A 38 -3.84 -18.10 8.58
CA LYS A 38 -3.12 -16.85 8.72
C LYS A 38 -3.13 -16.09 7.40
N LYS A 39 -3.48 -14.81 7.46
CA LYS A 39 -3.52 -13.96 6.28
C LYS A 39 -2.20 -13.21 6.14
N GLN A 40 -1.77 -13.08 4.91
CA GLN A 40 -0.59 -12.29 4.54
C GLN A 40 -0.91 -11.53 3.26
N VAL A 41 -0.25 -10.40 3.04
CA VAL A 41 -0.42 -9.68 1.77
C VAL A 41 0.06 -10.55 0.62
N ASN A 42 -0.67 -10.49 -0.49
CA ASN A 42 -0.36 -11.29 -1.67
C ASN A 42 0.52 -10.47 -2.62
N GLY A 43 1.83 -10.68 -2.53
CA GLY A 43 2.80 -9.93 -3.33
C GLY A 43 2.63 -10.11 -4.81
N SER A 44 2.32 -11.34 -5.26
CA SER A 44 2.12 -11.62 -6.69
C SER A 44 0.94 -10.84 -7.26
N GLN A 45 -0.16 -10.79 -6.51
CA GLN A 45 -1.33 -10.06 -6.95
C GLN A 45 -1.10 -8.55 -6.91
N ILE A 46 -0.38 -8.05 -5.90
CA ILE A 46 -0.02 -6.64 -5.83
C ILE A 46 0.81 -6.25 -7.06
N TYR A 47 1.80 -7.06 -7.41
CA TYR A 47 2.61 -6.84 -8.59
C TYR A 47 1.74 -6.76 -9.85
N ASN A 48 0.82 -7.71 -10.02
CA ASN A 48 -0.10 -7.72 -11.16
C ASN A 48 -0.99 -6.48 -11.18
N GLU A 49 -1.48 -6.05 -10.03
CA GLU A 49 -2.31 -4.85 -9.92
C GLU A 49 -1.51 -3.59 -10.31
N PHE A 50 -0.24 -3.53 -9.94
CA PHE A 50 0.64 -2.44 -10.36
C PHE A 50 0.85 -2.45 -11.88
N LEU A 51 1.12 -3.64 -12.44
CA LEU A 51 1.36 -3.76 -13.90
C LEU A 51 0.16 -3.31 -14.72
N LYS A 52 -1.05 -3.55 -14.24
CA LYS A 52 -2.26 -3.12 -14.95
C LYS A 52 -2.38 -1.61 -15.07
N ARG A 53 -1.81 -0.87 -14.12
CA ARG A 53 -2.00 0.57 -14.01
C ARG A 53 -0.77 1.40 -14.33
N ILE A 54 0.41 0.77 -14.32
CA ILE A 54 1.65 1.46 -14.65
C ILE A 54 1.84 1.38 -16.15
N ASN A 55 1.80 2.55 -16.79
CA ASN A 55 2.13 2.65 -18.20
C ASN A 55 3.63 2.93 -18.32
N LYS A 56 4.33 2.11 -19.09
CA LYS A 56 5.78 2.27 -19.29
C LYS A 56 6.17 3.61 -19.91
N LYS A 57 5.20 4.32 -20.47
CA LYS A 57 5.41 5.65 -21.04
C LYS A 57 5.25 6.76 -20.01
N ASP A 58 4.73 6.43 -18.84
CA ASP A 58 4.60 7.41 -17.76
C ASP A 58 5.96 7.62 -17.12
N ASP A 59 6.46 8.83 -17.25
CA ASP A 59 7.82 9.16 -16.82
C ASP A 59 7.94 9.33 -15.32
N GLU A 60 6.83 9.55 -14.62
CA GLU A 60 6.88 9.76 -13.18
C GLU A 60 5.88 8.89 -12.45
N ILE A 61 6.40 8.00 -11.62
CA ILE A 61 5.62 7.18 -10.72
C ILE A 61 6.23 7.35 -9.34
N ARG A 62 5.39 7.60 -8.33
CA ARG A 62 5.83 7.69 -6.95
C ARG A 62 4.95 6.81 -6.08
N VAL A 63 5.57 6.08 -5.16
CA VAL A 63 4.87 5.27 -4.20
C VAL A 63 4.98 5.96 -2.84
N VAL A 64 3.83 6.16 -2.19
CA VAL A 64 3.76 6.75 -0.86
C VAL A 64 3.23 5.69 0.08
N ILE A 65 4.02 5.35 1.09
CA ILE A 65 3.66 4.34 2.08
C ILE A 65 3.62 5.00 3.45
N GLU A 66 2.60 4.67 4.25
CA GLU A 66 2.54 5.12 5.63
C GLU A 66 3.76 4.59 6.39
N GLN A 67 4.48 5.51 7.03
CA GLN A 67 5.61 5.14 7.86
C GLN A 67 5.11 4.52 9.16
N VAL A 68 5.51 3.29 9.40
CA VAL A 68 5.10 2.56 10.59
C VAL A 68 6.32 2.20 11.43
N SER A 69 6.10 2.17 12.73
CA SER A 69 7.10 1.76 13.69
C SER A 69 6.49 0.79 14.69
N ALA A 70 7.34 0.02 15.36
CA ALA A 70 6.86 -0.87 16.40
C ALA A 70 6.26 -0.04 17.53
N MET A 71 5.07 -0.43 17.97
CA MET A 71 4.39 0.26 19.05
C MET A 71 4.48 -0.55 20.34
N PRO A 72 4.72 0.11 21.49
CA PRO A 72 4.69 -0.59 22.78
C PRO A 72 3.34 -1.26 22.98
N GLY A 73 3.36 -2.47 23.53
CA GLY A 73 2.16 -3.21 23.85
C GLY A 73 1.60 -4.09 22.75
N GLN A 74 2.14 -4.03 21.54
CA GLN A 74 1.77 -4.97 20.50
C GLN A 74 2.42 -6.33 20.72
N GLY A 75 1.70 -7.40 20.41
CA GLY A 75 2.25 -8.75 20.49
C GLY A 75 3.36 -8.96 19.47
N VAL A 76 4.33 -9.81 19.81
CA VAL A 76 5.47 -10.11 18.96
C VAL A 76 5.02 -10.69 17.61
N THR A 77 4.02 -11.60 17.65
CA THR A 77 3.48 -12.22 16.44
C THR A 77 2.85 -11.18 15.49
N SER A 78 2.07 -10.25 16.05
CA SER A 78 1.45 -9.19 15.25
C SER A 78 2.49 -8.28 14.62
N MET A 79 3.53 -7.93 15.36
CA MET A 79 4.61 -7.10 14.86
C MET A 79 5.38 -7.80 13.75
N PHE A 80 5.65 -9.08 13.92
CA PHE A 80 6.34 -9.89 12.92
C PHE A 80 5.53 -9.97 11.63
N ASN A 81 4.23 -10.29 11.74
CA ASN A 81 3.35 -10.39 10.57
C ASN A 81 3.21 -9.07 9.84
N PHE A 82 3.09 -7.97 10.59
CA PHE A 82 3.02 -6.65 10.00
C PHE A 82 4.34 -6.29 9.29
N GLY A 83 5.46 -6.62 9.91
CA GLY A 83 6.79 -6.42 9.33
C GLY A 83 6.97 -7.17 8.02
N GLN A 84 6.45 -8.41 7.94
CA GLN A 84 6.47 -9.19 6.70
C GLN A 84 5.67 -8.50 5.61
N SER A 85 4.46 -8.06 5.91
CA SER A 85 3.61 -7.35 4.94
C SER A 85 4.31 -6.10 4.42
N TYR A 86 4.87 -5.33 5.34
CA TYR A 86 5.60 -4.11 5.01
C TYR A 86 6.80 -4.39 4.12
N GLY A 87 7.55 -5.45 4.45
CA GLY A 87 8.71 -5.89 3.68
C GLY A 87 8.34 -6.34 2.27
N ILE A 88 7.21 -7.04 2.10
CA ILE A 88 6.72 -7.46 0.79
C ILE A 88 6.42 -6.24 -0.09
N LEU A 89 5.74 -5.25 0.46
CA LEU A 89 5.42 -4.02 -0.27
C LEU A 89 6.67 -3.27 -0.70
N LYS A 90 7.61 -3.11 0.22
CA LYS A 90 8.89 -2.46 -0.07
C LYS A 90 9.68 -3.25 -1.11
N GLY A 91 9.67 -4.57 -1.00
CA GLY A 91 10.37 -5.45 -1.94
C GLY A 91 9.84 -5.34 -3.35
N ILE A 92 8.52 -5.31 -3.51
CA ILE A 92 7.90 -5.14 -4.83
C ILE A 92 8.32 -3.81 -5.44
N CYS A 93 8.21 -2.73 -4.69
CA CYS A 93 8.59 -1.41 -5.18
C CYS A 93 10.07 -1.35 -5.55
N SER A 94 10.93 -1.96 -4.73
CA SER A 94 12.36 -2.02 -5.03
C SER A 94 12.65 -2.80 -6.29
N ALA A 95 12.01 -3.96 -6.46
CA ALA A 95 12.19 -4.80 -7.64
C ALA A 95 11.70 -4.11 -8.91
N MET A 96 10.64 -3.34 -8.82
CA MET A 96 10.10 -2.57 -9.94
C MET A 96 10.80 -1.22 -10.13
N GLN A 97 11.77 -0.91 -9.28
CA GLN A 97 12.50 0.35 -9.30
C GLN A 97 11.60 1.58 -9.17
N LEU A 98 10.59 1.46 -8.32
CA LEU A 98 9.68 2.56 -8.01
C LEU A 98 10.19 3.33 -6.81
N PRO A 99 10.28 4.65 -6.86
CA PRO A 99 10.70 5.44 -5.72
C PRO A 99 9.65 5.41 -4.61
N ILE A 100 10.10 5.21 -3.39
CA ILE A 100 9.23 5.10 -2.22
C ILE A 100 9.43 6.32 -1.34
N PHE A 101 8.32 6.94 -0.94
CA PHE A 101 8.28 8.03 0.01
C PHE A 101 7.47 7.60 1.22
N PHE A 102 8.03 7.80 2.41
CA PHE A 102 7.35 7.45 3.65
C PHE A 102 6.71 8.68 4.25
N VAL A 103 5.45 8.55 4.66
CA VAL A 103 4.73 9.64 5.33
C VAL A 103 4.31 9.19 6.72
N ARG A 104 4.31 10.13 7.67
CA ARG A 104 3.90 9.86 9.04
C ARG A 104 2.40 9.55 9.09
N PRO A 105 1.97 8.71 10.05
CA PRO A 105 0.55 8.33 10.15
C PRO A 105 -0.41 9.51 10.19
N ALA A 106 -0.08 10.57 10.87
CA ALA A 106 -0.95 11.74 10.96
C ALA A 106 -1.18 12.39 9.60
N LYS A 107 -0.11 12.57 8.80
CA LYS A 107 -0.21 13.12 7.45
C LYS A 107 -0.93 12.17 6.52
N TRP A 108 -0.66 10.88 6.65
CA TRP A 108 -1.28 9.86 5.83
C TRP A 108 -2.78 9.82 6.04
N LYS A 109 -3.22 9.80 7.30
CA LYS A 109 -4.65 9.75 7.62
C LYS A 109 -5.38 10.96 7.07
N LYS A 110 -4.80 12.15 7.20
CA LYS A 110 -5.40 13.38 6.68
C LYS A 110 -5.56 13.29 5.17
N TYR A 111 -4.51 12.89 4.48
CA TYR A 111 -4.50 12.74 3.02
C TYR A 111 -5.50 11.68 2.57
N PHE A 112 -5.49 10.53 3.22
CA PHE A 112 -6.37 9.40 2.90
C PHE A 112 -7.83 9.73 3.14
N ASN A 113 -8.13 10.46 4.20
CA ASN A 113 -9.51 10.91 4.46
C ASN A 113 -10.01 11.85 3.37
N LEU A 114 -9.16 12.73 2.87
CA LEU A 114 -9.54 13.59 1.75
C LEU A 114 -9.85 12.78 0.50
N ILE A 115 -9.04 11.77 0.22
CA ILE A 115 -9.25 10.87 -0.92
C ILE A 115 -10.56 10.12 -0.77
N ASN A 116 -10.82 9.54 0.40
CA ASN A 116 -12.05 8.81 0.67
C ASN A 116 -13.28 9.70 0.62
N SER A 117 -13.18 10.93 1.13
CA SER A 117 -14.27 11.90 1.04
C SER A 117 -14.63 12.22 -0.40
N GLN A 118 -13.63 12.39 -1.26
CA GLN A 118 -13.86 12.63 -2.68
C GLN A 118 -14.52 11.44 -3.36
N LYS A 119 -14.13 10.24 -2.99
CA LYS A 119 -14.70 9.01 -3.54
C LYS A 119 -16.15 8.84 -3.09
N ASP A 120 -16.45 9.13 -1.83
CA ASP A 120 -17.80 9.03 -1.28
C ASP A 120 -18.72 10.10 -1.85
N ALA A 121 -18.17 11.25 -2.21
CA ALA A 121 -18.94 12.36 -2.79
C ALA A 121 -19.29 12.13 -4.27
N SER A 122 -18.61 11.21 -4.91
CA SER A 122 -18.88 10.89 -6.32
C SER A 122 -19.87 9.73 -6.46
#